data_64c1b9f7703b64c75115c38b8d02a553
#
_entry.id   64c1b9f7703b64c75115c38b8d02a553
#
_cell.length_a   1.000
_cell.length_b   1.000
_cell.length_c   1.000
_cell.angle_alpha   90.00
_cell.angle_beta   90.00
_cell.angle_gamma   90.00
#
_symmetry.space_group_name_H-M   'P 1'
#
loop_
_entity.id
_entity.type
_entity.pdbx_description
1 polymer ?
#
loop_
_entity_poly.entity_id
_entity_poly.type
_entity_poly.pdbx_seq_one_letter_code
_entity_poly.pdbx_strand_id
1 'polypeptide(L)'
;MYVDSHQHFWKLSRGDYSWMTPDMKKLYKDFFPSDLEPLIKEKNISKTIIVQAADTVAETEFTLKLAEDNEFVAGVVGWVDLESAKTKDTIDKLCESKFFKGVRPMIHDIENDEWMLQDNLDDNINLSLIHI
;
A
#
# COMPACT_ATOMS: atom_id res chain seq x y z
N MET A 1 23.90 0.73 3.86
CA MET A 1 22.55 0.09 3.83
C MET A 1 21.69 0.86 2.83
N TYR A 2 21.10 0.18 1.85
CA TYR A 2 20.17 0.79 0.90
C TYR A 2 18.76 0.27 1.18
N VAL A 3 17.77 1.16 1.05
CA VAL A 3 16.34 0.85 1.22
C VAL A 3 15.63 1.23 -0.07
N ASP A 4 14.89 0.29 -0.66
CA ASP A 4 13.92 0.60 -1.70
C ASP A 4 12.64 1.11 -1.02
N SER A 5 12.35 2.39 -1.18
CA SER A 5 11.24 3.05 -0.50
C SER A 5 9.89 2.91 -1.20
N HIS A 6 9.83 2.25 -2.35
CA HIS A 6 8.60 2.19 -3.13
C HIS A 6 8.59 0.99 -4.09
N GLN A 7 7.99 -0.12 -3.67
CA GLN A 7 7.74 -1.28 -4.52
C GLN A 7 6.33 -1.83 -4.24
N HIS A 8 5.83 -2.66 -5.14
CA HIS A 8 4.50 -3.24 -5.07
C HIS A 8 4.55 -4.76 -5.17
N PHE A 9 3.63 -5.42 -4.45
CA PHE A 9 3.27 -6.81 -4.67
C PHE A 9 1.79 -6.90 -4.99
N TRP A 10 1.40 -7.88 -5.79
CA TRP A 10 -0.01 -8.14 -6.09
C TRP A 10 -0.28 -9.59 -6.42
N LYS A 11 -1.54 -9.98 -6.24
CA LYS A 11 -2.07 -11.29 -6.57
C LYS A 11 -3.35 -11.11 -7.39
N LEU A 12 -3.34 -11.45 -8.68
CA LEU A 12 -4.45 -11.19 -9.60
C LEU A 12 -5.79 -11.77 -9.14
N SER A 13 -5.76 -12.95 -8.48
CA SER A 13 -6.98 -13.60 -8.01
C SER A 13 -7.72 -12.83 -6.90
N ARG A 14 -7.14 -11.75 -6.36
CA ARG A 14 -7.84 -10.84 -5.44
C ARG A 14 -8.92 -10.01 -6.15
N GLY A 15 -8.68 -9.65 -7.42
CA GLY A 15 -9.67 -8.96 -8.27
C GLY A 15 -9.88 -7.48 -7.96
N ASP A 16 -9.06 -6.87 -7.11
CA ASP A 16 -9.16 -5.46 -6.70
C ASP A 16 -8.16 -4.52 -7.39
N TYR A 17 -7.45 -5.00 -8.41
CA TYR A 17 -6.54 -4.19 -9.22
C TYR A 17 -7.23 -3.70 -10.50
N SER A 18 -8.13 -2.72 -10.37
CA SER A 18 -8.98 -2.21 -11.46
C SER A 18 -8.20 -1.64 -12.66
N TRP A 19 -7.01 -1.11 -12.40
CA TRP A 19 -6.11 -0.54 -13.41
C TRP A 19 -5.39 -1.59 -14.27
N MET A 20 -5.38 -2.86 -13.82
CA MET A 20 -4.61 -3.92 -14.46
C MET A 20 -5.45 -4.72 -15.46
N THR A 21 -5.00 -4.73 -16.71
CA THR A 21 -5.70 -5.43 -17.80
C THR A 21 -4.83 -6.52 -18.42
N PRO A 22 -5.43 -7.55 -19.05
CA PRO A 22 -4.70 -8.63 -19.74
C PRO A 22 -3.73 -8.16 -20.83
N ASP A 23 -3.94 -6.96 -21.38
CA ASP A 23 -3.05 -6.38 -22.39
C ASP A 23 -1.69 -5.97 -21.80
N MET A 24 -1.63 -5.77 -20.50
CA MET A 24 -0.38 -5.48 -19.76
C MET A 24 0.43 -6.75 -19.53
N LYS A 25 0.77 -7.48 -20.60
CA LYS A 25 1.35 -8.84 -20.58
C LYS A 25 2.49 -9.05 -19.59
N LYS A 26 3.34 -8.05 -19.36
CA LYS A 26 4.48 -8.14 -18.43
C LYS A 26 4.07 -8.01 -16.97
N LEU A 27 2.98 -7.30 -16.69
CA LEU A 27 2.46 -7.00 -15.36
C LEU A 27 1.30 -7.92 -14.98
N TYR A 28 0.56 -8.46 -15.95
CA TYR A 28 -0.62 -9.29 -15.74
C TYR A 28 -0.25 -10.70 -15.29
N LYS A 29 0.35 -10.78 -14.13
CA LYS A 29 0.71 -12.00 -13.40
C LYS A 29 0.91 -11.65 -11.92
N ASP A 30 0.96 -12.66 -11.07
CA ASP A 30 1.28 -12.44 -9.66
C ASP A 30 2.73 -11.99 -9.49
N PHE A 31 2.97 -11.11 -8.51
CA PHE A 31 4.29 -10.72 -8.04
C PHE A 31 4.34 -10.78 -6.52
N PHE A 32 5.24 -11.61 -6.01
CA PHE A 32 5.41 -11.89 -4.60
C PHE A 32 6.82 -11.55 -4.08
N PRO A 33 7.01 -11.53 -2.76
CA PRO A 33 8.33 -11.34 -2.16
C PRO A 33 9.42 -12.26 -2.71
N SER A 34 9.08 -13.52 -3.04
CA SER A 34 10.00 -14.49 -3.65
C SER A 34 10.55 -14.07 -5.03
N ASP A 35 9.81 -13.24 -5.77
CA ASP A 35 10.26 -12.73 -7.07
C ASP A 35 11.24 -11.56 -6.91
N LEU A 36 11.06 -10.76 -5.85
CA LEU A 36 11.88 -9.58 -5.58
C LEU A 36 13.17 -9.90 -4.81
N GLU A 37 13.11 -10.84 -3.87
CA GLU A 37 14.22 -11.12 -2.94
C GLU A 37 15.57 -11.38 -3.64
N PRO A 38 15.65 -12.18 -4.72
CA PRO A 38 16.92 -12.37 -5.46
C PRO A 38 17.46 -11.07 -6.04
N LEU A 39 16.59 -10.20 -6.53
CA LEU A 39 16.96 -8.94 -7.18
C LEU A 39 17.52 -7.93 -6.19
N ILE A 40 16.89 -7.78 -5.01
CA ILE A 40 17.38 -6.87 -3.98
C ILE A 40 18.71 -7.35 -3.39
N LYS A 41 18.91 -8.67 -3.26
CA LYS A 41 20.18 -9.26 -2.83
C LYS A 41 21.30 -8.93 -3.82
N GLU A 42 21.05 -9.09 -5.12
CA GLU A 42 22.02 -8.73 -6.18
C GLU A 42 22.42 -7.24 -6.12
N LYS A 43 21.46 -6.36 -5.81
CA LYS A 43 21.67 -4.90 -5.75
C LYS A 43 22.12 -4.38 -4.37
N ASN A 44 22.36 -5.27 -3.40
CA ASN A 44 22.71 -4.91 -2.02
C ASN A 44 21.66 -4.00 -1.34
N ILE A 45 20.38 -4.14 -1.70
CA ILE A 45 19.26 -3.50 -1.04
C ILE A 45 18.90 -4.33 0.17
N SER A 46 18.90 -3.72 1.35
CA SER A 46 18.71 -4.42 2.62
C SER A 46 17.25 -4.51 3.03
N LYS A 47 16.46 -3.50 2.70
CA LYS A 47 15.05 -3.37 3.08
C LYS A 47 14.23 -2.75 1.97
N THR A 48 12.92 -3.04 1.98
CA THR A 48 11.95 -2.42 1.07
C THR A 48 10.72 -1.92 1.82
N ILE A 49 10.01 -0.95 1.22
CA ILE A 49 8.70 -0.50 1.66
C ILE A 49 7.69 -0.93 0.59
N ILE A 50 6.68 -1.68 1.00
CA ILE A 50 5.53 -1.97 0.13
C ILE A 50 4.64 -0.74 0.08
N VAL A 51 4.29 -0.31 -1.12
CA VAL A 51 3.26 0.70 -1.33
C VAL A 51 2.04 0.01 -1.92
N GLN A 52 0.84 0.40 -1.49
CA GLN A 52 -0.40 -0.15 -1.98
C GLN A 52 -0.50 -0.07 -3.52
N ALA A 53 -1.14 -1.05 -4.13
CA ALA A 53 -1.39 -1.13 -5.58
C ALA A 53 -2.89 -1.17 -5.91
N ALA A 54 -3.77 -1.23 -4.91
CA ALA A 54 -5.22 -1.16 -5.05
C ALA A 54 -5.83 -0.28 -3.95
N ASP A 55 -6.99 0.28 -4.24
CA ASP A 55 -7.76 1.18 -3.39
C ASP A 55 -8.71 0.42 -2.44
N THR A 56 -8.17 -0.58 -1.74
CA THR A 56 -8.95 -1.40 -0.79
C THR A 56 -8.20 -1.62 0.53
N VAL A 57 -8.93 -1.61 1.64
CA VAL A 57 -8.40 -2.00 2.96
C VAL A 57 -7.93 -3.46 2.95
N ALA A 58 -8.63 -4.32 2.21
CA ALA A 58 -8.25 -5.72 2.06
C ALA A 58 -6.89 -5.91 1.39
N GLU A 59 -6.49 -5.01 0.49
CA GLU A 59 -5.13 -5.01 -0.09
C GLU A 59 -4.10 -4.56 0.94
N THR A 60 -4.42 -3.56 1.76
CA THR A 60 -3.56 -3.14 2.87
C THR A 60 -3.33 -4.29 3.85
N GLU A 61 -4.38 -5.00 4.26
CA GLU A 61 -4.26 -6.18 5.14
C GLU A 61 -3.42 -7.30 4.50
N PHE A 62 -3.58 -7.53 3.20
CA PHE A 62 -2.78 -8.50 2.45
C PHE A 62 -1.29 -8.12 2.44
N THR A 63 -0.95 -6.87 2.16
CA THR A 63 0.44 -6.41 2.12
C THR A 63 1.09 -6.36 3.50
N LEU A 64 0.32 -6.06 4.55
CA LEU A 64 0.77 -6.19 5.94
C LEU A 64 1.15 -7.64 6.28
N LYS A 65 0.35 -8.61 5.83
CA LYS A 65 0.67 -10.02 6.01
C LYS A 65 1.96 -10.41 5.28
N LEU A 66 2.17 -9.90 4.06
CA LEU A 66 3.44 -10.12 3.36
C LEU A 66 4.64 -9.51 4.11
N ALA A 67 4.44 -8.35 4.76
CA ALA A 67 5.49 -7.73 5.56
C ALA A 67 5.84 -8.52 6.81
N GLU A 68 4.87 -9.13 7.47
CA GLU A 68 5.09 -10.04 8.61
C GLU A 68 5.91 -11.26 8.24
N ASP A 69 5.65 -11.82 7.05
CA ASP A 69 6.25 -13.09 6.61
C ASP A 69 7.62 -12.91 5.92
N ASN A 70 8.07 -11.66 5.68
CA ASN A 70 9.29 -11.37 4.91
C ASN A 70 10.19 -10.33 5.58
N GLU A 71 11.31 -10.77 6.14
CA GLU A 71 12.22 -9.92 6.92
C GLU A 71 12.76 -8.70 6.19
N PHE A 72 12.90 -8.77 4.86
CA PHE A 72 13.41 -7.63 4.09
C PHE A 72 12.37 -6.52 3.90
N VAL A 73 11.09 -6.75 4.22
CA VAL A 73 10.06 -5.71 4.21
C VAL A 73 10.10 -4.94 5.53
N ALA A 74 10.36 -3.64 5.45
CA ALA A 74 10.46 -2.76 6.61
C ALA A 74 9.13 -2.06 6.96
N GLY A 75 8.22 -1.97 6.00
CA GLY A 75 6.92 -1.32 6.23
C GLY A 75 6.00 -1.36 5.02
N VAL A 76 4.79 -0.90 5.26
CA VAL A 76 3.69 -0.83 4.29
C VAL A 76 3.08 0.57 4.33
N VAL A 77 2.98 1.19 3.17
CA VAL A 77 2.13 2.35 2.92
C VAL A 77 0.86 1.81 2.27
N GLY A 78 -0.21 1.72 3.05
CA GLY A 78 -1.47 1.13 2.65
C GLY A 78 -2.47 2.14 2.10
N TRP A 79 -3.69 1.67 1.87
CA TRP A 79 -4.83 2.48 1.51
C TRP A 79 -5.92 2.39 2.59
N VAL A 80 -6.58 3.52 2.84
CA VAL A 80 -7.83 3.61 3.59
C VAL A 80 -8.77 4.55 2.86
N ASP A 81 -10.07 4.35 3.03
CA ASP A 81 -11.08 5.28 2.52
C ASP A 81 -11.09 6.54 3.39
N LEU A 82 -10.42 7.60 2.93
CA LEU A 82 -10.33 8.86 3.66
C LEU A 82 -11.63 9.66 3.70
N GLU A 83 -12.64 9.29 2.90
CA GLU A 83 -13.97 9.93 2.90
C GLU A 83 -14.94 9.22 3.88
N SER A 84 -14.55 8.06 4.39
CA SER A 84 -15.40 7.26 5.27
C SER A 84 -15.47 7.80 6.70
N ALA A 85 -16.65 7.79 7.30
CA ALA A 85 -16.81 8.02 8.73
C ALA A 85 -16.12 6.96 9.61
N LYS A 86 -15.69 5.82 9.03
CA LYS A 86 -15.00 4.72 9.72
C LYS A 86 -13.47 4.80 9.56
N THR A 87 -12.94 5.83 8.94
CA THR A 87 -11.49 5.98 8.67
C THR A 87 -10.68 5.83 9.94
N LYS A 88 -11.12 6.47 11.03
CA LYS A 88 -10.44 6.38 12.33
C LYS A 88 -10.33 4.94 12.81
N ASP A 89 -11.44 4.21 12.88
CA ASP A 89 -11.46 2.83 13.36
C ASP A 89 -10.60 1.92 12.48
N THR A 90 -10.58 2.19 11.17
CA THR A 90 -9.76 1.45 10.21
C THR A 90 -8.27 1.71 10.44
N ILE A 91 -7.87 2.97 10.61
CA ILE A 91 -6.47 3.34 10.90
C ILE A 91 -6.03 2.75 12.24
N ASP A 92 -6.86 2.88 13.30
CA ASP A 92 -6.55 2.32 14.62
C ASP A 92 -6.27 0.81 14.53
N LYS A 93 -7.10 0.06 13.78
CA LYS A 93 -6.92 -1.37 13.56
C LYS A 93 -5.61 -1.67 12.78
N LEU A 94 -5.34 -0.93 11.71
CA LEU A 94 -4.14 -1.14 10.89
C LEU A 94 -2.85 -0.81 11.67
N CYS A 95 -2.90 0.17 12.57
CA CYS A 95 -1.79 0.55 13.44
C CYS A 95 -1.42 -0.49 14.50
N GLU A 96 -2.26 -1.53 14.73
CA GLU A 96 -1.87 -2.70 15.52
C GLU A 96 -0.67 -3.43 14.89
N SER A 97 -0.50 -3.33 13.57
CA SER A 97 0.68 -3.84 12.88
C SER A 97 1.83 -2.84 12.92
N LYS A 98 2.97 -3.25 13.48
CA LYS A 98 4.21 -2.45 13.45
C LYS A 98 4.71 -2.11 12.05
N PHE A 99 4.21 -2.80 11.03
CA PHE A 99 4.61 -2.58 9.63
C PHE A 99 3.79 -1.49 8.94
N PHE A 100 2.63 -1.10 9.46
CA PHE A 100 1.86 0.01 8.89
C PHE A 100 2.59 1.33 9.10
N LYS A 101 2.92 2.04 8.01
CA LYS A 101 3.79 3.22 8.03
C LYS A 101 3.19 4.45 7.37
N GLY A 102 2.09 4.31 6.67
CA GLY A 102 1.49 5.43 5.99
C GLY A 102 0.26 5.06 5.20
N VAL A 103 -0.42 6.09 4.72
CA VAL A 103 -1.58 6.00 3.84
C VAL A 103 -1.27 6.70 2.53
N ARG A 104 -1.63 6.06 1.42
CA ARG A 104 -1.55 6.64 0.08
C ARG A 104 -2.90 6.52 -0.63
N PRO A 105 -3.65 7.62 -0.79
CA PRO A 105 -4.81 7.62 -1.68
C PRO A 105 -4.37 7.54 -3.15
N MET A 106 -5.16 6.89 -4.00
CA MET A 106 -4.93 6.80 -5.44
C MET A 106 -5.53 8.02 -6.15
N ILE A 107 -4.97 9.20 -5.89
CA ILE A 107 -5.49 10.50 -6.35
C ILE A 107 -5.60 10.58 -7.87
N HIS A 108 -4.70 9.92 -8.60
CA HIS A 108 -4.69 9.93 -10.07
C HIS A 108 -5.89 9.25 -10.73
N ASP A 109 -6.65 8.45 -9.98
CA ASP A 109 -7.87 7.78 -10.45
C ASP A 109 -9.14 8.54 -10.04
N ILE A 110 -9.00 9.67 -9.31
CA ILE A 110 -10.12 10.49 -8.84
C ILE A 110 -10.37 11.62 -9.84
N GLU A 111 -11.60 11.72 -10.36
CA GLU A 111 -11.97 12.74 -11.36
C GLU A 111 -11.90 14.18 -10.86
N ASN A 112 -12.06 14.38 -9.54
CA ASN A 112 -12.02 15.71 -8.93
C ASN A 112 -10.57 16.12 -8.66
N ASP A 113 -10.03 17.03 -9.46
CA ASP A 113 -8.67 17.57 -9.31
C ASP A 113 -8.44 18.26 -7.96
N GLU A 114 -9.51 18.76 -7.32
CA GLU A 114 -9.48 19.42 -6.01
C GLU A 114 -9.82 18.46 -4.85
N TRP A 115 -9.85 17.16 -5.09
CA TRP A 115 -10.27 16.17 -4.09
C TRP A 115 -9.52 16.30 -2.77
N MET A 116 -8.20 16.51 -2.79
CA MET A 116 -7.37 16.67 -1.60
C MET A 116 -7.62 17.97 -0.83
N LEU A 117 -8.34 18.94 -1.42
CA LEU A 117 -8.64 20.24 -0.82
C LEU A 117 -10.03 20.27 -0.13
N GLN A 118 -10.71 19.14 -0.07
CA GLN A 118 -12.03 19.05 0.56
C GLN A 118 -11.92 19.08 2.08
N ASP A 119 -12.68 19.95 2.74
CA ASP A 119 -12.69 20.13 4.19
C ASP A 119 -13.00 18.83 4.96
N ASN A 120 -13.83 17.95 4.38
CA ASN A 120 -14.19 16.67 5.00
C ASN A 120 -13.04 15.66 5.06
N LEU A 121 -11.93 15.90 4.35
CA LEU A 121 -10.74 15.05 4.40
C LEU A 121 -9.75 15.48 5.49
N ASP A 122 -9.77 16.73 5.91
CA ASP A 122 -8.77 17.32 6.81
C ASP A 122 -8.63 16.52 8.12
N ASP A 123 -9.74 16.16 8.76
CA ASP A 123 -9.70 15.40 10.00
C ASP A 123 -9.08 14.01 9.79
N ASN A 124 -9.41 13.34 8.71
CA ASN A 124 -8.92 11.99 8.39
C ASN A 124 -7.46 12.00 7.91
N ILE A 125 -7.03 13.04 7.18
CA ILE A 125 -5.62 13.25 6.83
C ILE A 125 -4.81 13.51 8.10
N ASN A 126 -5.28 14.39 9.00
CA ASN A 126 -4.62 14.67 10.27
C ASN A 126 -4.53 13.42 11.15
N LEU A 127 -5.58 12.59 11.20
CA LEU A 127 -5.54 11.29 11.89
C LEU A 127 -4.42 10.39 11.34
N SER A 128 -4.27 10.30 10.04
CA SER A 128 -3.22 9.49 9.43
C SER A 128 -1.82 9.95 9.85
N LEU A 129 -1.61 11.26 10.01
CA LEU A 129 -0.33 11.83 10.44
C LEU A 129 -0.04 11.60 11.93
N ILE A 130 -1.05 11.54 12.79
CA ILE A 130 -0.89 11.32 14.23
C ILE A 130 -0.54 9.85 14.52
N HIS A 131 -1.13 8.91 13.80
CA HIS A 131 -0.96 7.47 14.04
C HIS A 131 0.26 6.86 13.33
N ILE A 132 0.82 7.56 12.40
CA ILE A 132 1.97 7.15 11.58
C ILE A 132 3.19 7.99 11.92
#